data_b5ca14800ffc062c098818cab1456330
#
_entry.id   b5ca14800ffc062c098818cab1456330
#
_cell.length_a   1.000
_cell.length_b   1.000
_cell.length_c   1.000
_cell.angle_alpha   90.00
_cell.angle_beta   90.00
_cell.angle_gamma   90.00
#
_symmetry.space_group_name_H-M   'P 1'
#
loop_
_entity.id
_entity.type
_entity.pdbx_description
1 polymer ?
#
loop_
_entity_poly.entity_id
_entity_poly.type
_entity_poly.pdbx_seq_one_letter_code
_entity_poly.pdbx_strand_id
1 'polypeptide(L)'
;MKSKQTPKSFLLILLLVLLASVALFIFYITRPSHQAESVVEEFYIYEQKAQFSDSWELLHSQMKDKFTKGHYIQDRAHVFMNHFGVETFSFTINDVKKMDEWSMEKGSKPLKGVYYMTVVQTFKGKYGHFRLHQDVYVAKEKEEWKILWDYHK
;
A
#
# COMPACT_ATOMS: atom_id res chain seq x y z
N MET A 1 3.37 36.82 44.06
CA MET A 1 3.69 36.17 42.75
C MET A 1 2.82 36.79 41.67
N LYS A 2 3.39 37.56 40.71
CA LYS A 2 2.65 38.11 39.58
C LYS A 2 2.52 37.01 38.52
N SER A 3 1.30 36.52 38.27
CA SER A 3 0.98 35.63 37.14
C SER A 3 1.35 36.38 35.84
N LYS A 4 2.34 35.86 35.08
CA LYS A 4 2.63 36.32 33.71
C LYS A 4 1.51 35.84 32.82
N GLN A 5 0.53 36.72 32.55
CA GLN A 5 -0.50 36.45 31.53
C GLN A 5 0.20 36.39 30.17
N THR A 6 0.06 35.27 29.48
CA THR A 6 0.52 35.14 28.09
C THR A 6 -0.23 36.14 27.21
N PRO A 7 0.47 36.94 26.38
CA PRO A 7 -0.18 37.95 25.55
C PRO A 7 -1.17 37.27 24.58
N LYS A 8 -2.35 37.87 24.43
CA LYS A 8 -3.42 37.33 23.54
C LYS A 8 -2.94 37.11 22.10
N SER A 9 -2.00 37.95 21.63
CA SER A 9 -1.35 37.81 20.33
C SER A 9 -0.53 36.51 20.21
N PHE A 10 0.14 36.06 21.28
CA PHE A 10 0.88 34.79 21.29
C PHE A 10 -0.06 33.59 21.15
N LEU A 11 -1.17 33.61 21.87
CA LEU A 11 -2.19 32.55 21.76
C LEU A 11 -2.83 32.52 20.36
N LEU A 12 -3.06 33.67 19.74
CA LEU A 12 -3.59 33.75 18.37
C LEU A 12 -2.59 33.17 17.36
N ILE A 13 -1.29 33.50 17.48
CA ILE A 13 -0.25 32.95 16.61
C ILE A 13 -0.17 31.42 16.79
N LEU A 14 -0.19 30.92 18.02
CA LEU A 14 -0.16 29.48 18.29
C LEU A 14 -1.37 28.75 17.65
N LEU A 15 -2.57 29.35 17.74
CA LEU A 15 -3.77 28.81 17.10
C LEU A 15 -3.64 28.78 15.58
N LEU A 16 -3.11 29.84 14.96
CA LEU A 16 -2.89 29.89 13.51
C LEU A 16 -1.88 28.83 13.05
N VAL A 17 -0.79 28.65 13.78
CA VAL A 17 0.20 27.59 13.50
C VAL A 17 -0.42 26.20 13.61
N LEU A 18 -1.24 25.98 14.64
CA LEU A 18 -1.95 24.71 14.80
C LEU A 18 -2.91 24.45 13.62
N LEU A 19 -3.72 25.43 13.24
CA LEU A 19 -4.65 25.31 12.11
C LEU A 19 -3.90 25.05 10.79
N ALA A 20 -2.79 25.75 10.56
CA ALA A 20 -1.96 25.55 9.38
C ALA A 20 -1.36 24.13 9.36
N SER A 21 -0.87 23.63 10.49
CA SER A 21 -0.33 22.26 10.57
C SER A 21 -1.39 21.19 10.33
N VAL A 22 -2.60 21.36 10.86
CA VAL A 22 -3.74 20.47 10.60
C VAL A 22 -4.13 20.50 9.12
N ALA A 23 -4.20 21.69 8.50
CA ALA A 23 -4.51 21.82 7.07
C ALA A 23 -3.45 21.12 6.19
N LEU A 24 -2.17 21.30 6.49
CA LEU A 24 -1.06 20.62 5.79
C LEU A 24 -1.11 19.10 5.98
N PHE A 25 -1.44 18.63 7.16
CA PHE A 25 -1.60 17.21 7.44
C PHE A 25 -2.76 16.61 6.64
N ILE A 26 -3.94 17.25 6.63
CA ILE A 26 -5.09 16.83 5.83
C ILE A 26 -4.71 16.80 4.34
N PHE A 27 -4.05 17.85 3.85
CA PHE A 27 -3.61 17.92 2.46
C PHE A 27 -2.64 16.77 2.11
N TYR A 28 -1.74 16.40 3.01
CA TYR A 28 -0.81 15.29 2.82
C TYR A 28 -1.53 13.95 2.72
N ILE A 29 -2.42 13.61 3.67
CA ILE A 29 -3.11 12.31 3.69
C ILE A 29 -4.15 12.16 2.57
N THR A 30 -4.67 13.28 2.03
CA THR A 30 -5.63 13.25 0.92
C THR A 30 -4.97 13.19 -0.46
N ARG A 31 -3.64 13.26 -0.55
CA ARG A 31 -2.94 13.11 -1.83
C ARG A 31 -3.19 11.73 -2.43
N PRO A 32 -3.55 11.64 -3.72
CA PRO A 32 -3.79 10.34 -4.37
C PRO A 32 -2.59 9.39 -4.30
N SER A 33 -1.36 9.90 -4.36
CA SER A 33 -0.13 9.08 -4.21
C SER A 33 -0.03 8.45 -2.83
N HIS A 34 -0.32 9.21 -1.76
CA HIS A 34 -0.31 8.69 -0.41
C HIS A 34 -1.41 7.65 -0.18
N GLN A 35 -2.61 7.89 -0.72
CA GLN A 35 -3.71 6.92 -0.65
C GLN A 35 -3.38 5.63 -1.39
N ALA A 36 -2.76 5.72 -2.58
CA ALA A 36 -2.31 4.56 -3.34
C ALA A 36 -1.21 3.78 -2.59
N GLU A 37 -0.26 4.47 -1.95
CA GLU A 37 0.78 3.86 -1.11
C GLU A 37 0.17 3.17 0.12
N SER A 38 -0.79 3.83 0.78
CA SER A 38 -1.45 3.30 1.98
C SER A 38 -2.18 1.99 1.73
N VAL A 39 -2.84 1.81 0.57
CA VAL A 39 -3.51 0.55 0.26
C VAL A 39 -2.49 -0.58 0.01
N VAL A 40 -1.31 -0.27 -0.54
CA VAL A 40 -0.23 -1.25 -0.68
C VAL A 40 0.35 -1.62 0.69
N GLU A 41 0.56 -0.64 1.56
CA GLU A 41 1.00 -0.89 2.93
C GLU A 41 0.00 -1.79 3.67
N GLU A 42 -1.30 -1.48 3.61
CA GLU A 42 -2.36 -2.29 4.21
C GLU A 42 -2.37 -3.73 3.67
N PHE A 43 -2.25 -3.90 2.35
CA PHE A 43 -2.15 -5.21 1.72
C PHE A 43 -1.01 -6.05 2.29
N TYR A 44 0.20 -5.49 2.34
CA TYR A 44 1.36 -6.23 2.85
C TYR A 44 1.32 -6.44 4.37
N ILE A 45 0.63 -5.58 5.13
CA ILE A 45 0.34 -5.83 6.56
C ILE A 45 -0.59 -7.03 6.72
N TYR A 46 -1.63 -7.18 5.90
CA TYR A 46 -2.48 -8.37 5.89
C TYR A 46 -1.70 -9.64 5.52
N GLU A 47 -0.85 -9.55 4.49
CA GLU A 47 0.01 -10.66 4.07
C GLU A 47 0.98 -11.10 5.18
N GLN A 48 1.61 -10.15 5.90
CA GLN A 48 2.47 -10.43 7.05
C GLN A 48 1.75 -11.18 8.17
N LYS A 49 0.47 -10.90 8.36
CA LYS A 49 -0.38 -11.49 9.40
C LYS A 49 -1.09 -12.76 8.95
N ALA A 50 -0.80 -13.25 7.73
CA ALA A 50 -1.51 -14.35 7.08
C ALA A 50 -3.03 -14.13 6.97
N GLN A 51 -3.47 -12.87 6.94
CA GLN A 51 -4.86 -12.45 6.73
C GLN A 51 -5.18 -12.38 5.24
N PHE A 52 -4.99 -13.50 4.52
CA PHE A 52 -5.09 -13.55 3.05
C PHE A 52 -6.51 -13.29 2.54
N SER A 53 -7.54 -13.50 3.36
CA SER A 53 -8.90 -13.12 3.00
C SER A 53 -9.08 -11.61 2.90
N ASP A 54 -8.39 -10.84 3.76
CA ASP A 54 -8.49 -9.39 3.81
C ASP A 54 -7.61 -8.76 2.71
N SER A 55 -6.39 -9.27 2.50
CA SER A 55 -5.55 -8.83 1.37
C SER A 55 -6.22 -9.07 0.01
N TRP A 56 -6.98 -10.17 -0.15
CA TRP A 56 -7.78 -10.43 -1.34
C TRP A 56 -8.77 -9.30 -1.67
N GLU A 57 -9.41 -8.70 -0.66
CA GLU A 57 -10.40 -7.64 -0.92
C GLU A 57 -9.76 -6.36 -1.49
N LEU A 58 -8.47 -6.16 -1.28
CA LEU A 58 -7.72 -5.04 -1.83
C LEU A 58 -7.29 -5.23 -3.29
N LEU A 59 -7.46 -6.43 -3.86
CA LEU A 59 -7.14 -6.70 -5.25
C LEU A 59 -8.19 -6.11 -6.20
N HIS A 60 -7.73 -5.61 -7.34
CA HIS A 60 -8.56 -5.14 -8.45
C HIS A 60 -9.34 -6.32 -9.09
N SER A 61 -10.50 -6.06 -9.71
CA SER A 61 -11.28 -7.10 -10.37
C SER A 61 -10.50 -7.87 -11.44
N GLN A 62 -9.68 -7.19 -12.24
CA GLN A 62 -8.81 -7.85 -13.22
C GLN A 62 -7.84 -8.88 -12.58
N MET A 63 -7.40 -8.64 -11.35
CA MET A 63 -6.62 -9.63 -10.58
C MET A 63 -7.50 -10.79 -10.13
N LYS A 64 -8.70 -10.50 -9.65
CA LYS A 64 -9.67 -11.50 -9.18
C LYS A 64 -10.17 -12.40 -10.31
N ASP A 65 -10.09 -11.95 -11.57
CA ASP A 65 -10.40 -12.77 -12.75
C ASP A 65 -9.30 -13.84 -13.04
N LYS A 66 -8.08 -13.65 -12.52
CA LYS A 66 -6.96 -14.59 -12.74
C LYS A 66 -7.03 -15.83 -11.85
N PHE A 67 -7.55 -15.71 -10.65
CA PHE A 67 -7.64 -16.79 -9.66
C PHE A 67 -8.78 -16.54 -8.68
N THR A 68 -9.36 -17.60 -8.16
CA THR A 68 -10.44 -17.48 -7.17
C THR A 68 -9.90 -17.11 -5.79
N LYS A 69 -10.73 -16.56 -4.92
CA LYS A 69 -10.37 -16.25 -3.52
C LYS A 69 -9.84 -17.48 -2.79
N GLY A 70 -10.46 -18.64 -2.99
CA GLY A 70 -10.03 -19.89 -2.38
C GLY A 70 -8.62 -20.31 -2.82
N HIS A 71 -8.34 -20.28 -4.12
CA HIS A 71 -7.01 -20.56 -4.65
C HIS A 71 -5.97 -19.57 -4.12
N TYR A 72 -6.29 -18.28 -4.15
CA TYR A 72 -5.39 -17.26 -3.61
C TYR A 72 -4.99 -17.54 -2.16
N ILE A 73 -5.96 -17.78 -1.27
CA ILE A 73 -5.70 -18.05 0.15
C ILE A 73 -4.85 -19.30 0.32
N GLN A 74 -5.18 -20.37 -0.41
CA GLN A 74 -4.46 -21.64 -0.35
C GLN A 74 -3.02 -21.49 -0.84
N ASP A 75 -2.81 -20.85 -1.99
CA ASP A 75 -1.49 -20.68 -2.60
C ASP A 75 -0.59 -19.78 -1.74
N ARG A 76 -1.13 -18.66 -1.22
CA ARG A 76 -0.37 -17.76 -0.35
C ARG A 76 0.07 -18.47 0.93
N ALA A 77 -0.83 -19.16 1.61
CA ALA A 77 -0.50 -19.92 2.81
C ALA A 77 0.55 -21.03 2.51
N HIS A 78 0.40 -21.76 1.40
CA HIS A 78 1.32 -22.83 1.02
C HIS A 78 2.71 -22.31 0.71
N VAL A 79 2.83 -21.25 -0.09
CA VAL A 79 4.13 -20.69 -0.50
C VAL A 79 4.90 -20.15 0.71
N PHE A 80 4.27 -19.32 1.54
CA PHE A 80 4.98 -18.69 2.66
C PHE A 80 5.29 -19.66 3.80
N MET A 81 4.33 -20.47 4.23
CA MET A 81 4.48 -21.32 5.40
C MET A 81 5.22 -22.64 5.08
N ASN A 82 4.93 -23.26 3.95
CA ASN A 82 5.46 -24.59 3.65
C ASN A 82 6.77 -24.53 2.85
N HIS A 83 6.89 -23.70 1.81
CA HIS A 83 8.09 -23.70 0.97
C HIS A 83 9.23 -22.89 1.58
N PHE A 84 8.96 -21.71 2.07
CA PHE A 84 10.02 -20.85 2.64
C PHE A 84 10.28 -21.12 4.11
N GLY A 85 9.37 -21.82 4.80
CA GLY A 85 9.49 -22.09 6.24
C GLY A 85 9.62 -20.78 7.03
N VAL A 86 8.91 -19.74 6.60
CA VAL A 86 8.89 -18.42 7.23
C VAL A 86 7.51 -18.13 7.78
N GLU A 87 7.47 -17.60 8.99
CA GLU A 87 6.21 -17.21 9.63
C GLU A 87 5.76 -15.81 9.19
N THR A 88 6.72 -14.95 8.86
CA THR A 88 6.45 -13.57 8.46
C THR A 88 7.66 -12.98 7.71
N PHE A 89 7.49 -11.77 7.19
CA PHE A 89 8.52 -10.98 6.50
C PHE A 89 8.47 -9.52 6.93
N SER A 90 9.53 -8.75 6.71
CA SER A 90 9.48 -7.29 6.72
C SER A 90 9.38 -6.76 5.30
N PHE A 91 8.82 -5.58 5.10
CA PHE A 91 8.76 -4.97 3.77
C PHE A 91 9.06 -3.47 3.79
N THR A 92 9.47 -2.95 2.63
CA THR A 92 9.60 -1.53 2.34
C THR A 92 8.95 -1.22 1.00
N ILE A 93 8.34 -0.04 0.88
CA ILE A 93 7.75 0.47 -0.36
C ILE A 93 8.67 1.56 -0.90
N ASN A 94 9.04 1.46 -2.16
CA ASN A 94 9.96 2.38 -2.83
C ASN A 94 9.37 2.86 -4.16
N ASP A 95 9.89 3.99 -4.67
CA ASP A 95 9.68 4.45 -6.05
C ASP A 95 8.21 4.72 -6.44
N VAL A 96 7.43 5.37 -5.56
CA VAL A 96 6.04 5.74 -5.88
C VAL A 96 6.01 6.70 -7.07
N LYS A 97 5.53 6.23 -8.21
CA LYS A 97 5.44 6.99 -9.48
C LYS A 97 4.04 6.93 -10.04
N LYS A 98 3.61 8.02 -10.67
CA LYS A 98 2.33 8.07 -11.39
C LYS A 98 2.54 7.73 -12.85
N MET A 99 1.63 6.92 -13.39
CA MET A 99 1.50 6.59 -14.81
C MET A 99 0.15 7.08 -15.30
N ASP A 100 0.10 7.70 -16.48
CA ASP A 100 -1.17 8.18 -17.04
C ASP A 100 -2.07 7.03 -17.46
N GLU A 101 -1.46 5.99 -18.05
CA GLU A 101 -2.15 4.78 -18.50
C GLU A 101 -1.24 3.56 -18.35
N TRP A 102 -1.82 2.42 -17.99
CA TRP A 102 -1.14 1.13 -17.91
C TRP A 102 -2.15 -0.01 -18.08
N SER A 103 -1.71 -1.14 -18.60
CA SER A 103 -2.50 -2.37 -18.72
C SER A 103 -1.80 -3.52 -18.02
N MET A 104 -2.56 -4.41 -17.39
CA MET A 104 -2.03 -5.54 -16.61
C MET A 104 -1.34 -6.58 -17.49
N GLU A 105 -1.82 -6.77 -18.71
CA GLU A 105 -1.26 -7.68 -19.71
C GLU A 105 -1.67 -7.23 -21.12
N LYS A 106 -1.05 -7.83 -22.12
CA LYS A 106 -1.41 -7.55 -23.52
C LYS A 106 -2.87 -7.90 -23.80
N GLY A 107 -3.66 -6.89 -24.23
CA GLY A 107 -5.08 -7.03 -24.54
C GLY A 107 -6.04 -6.84 -23.37
N SER A 108 -5.55 -6.65 -22.14
CA SER A 108 -6.41 -6.24 -21.02
C SER A 108 -6.86 -4.79 -21.17
N LYS A 109 -7.96 -4.45 -20.51
CA LYS A 109 -8.50 -3.08 -20.52
C LYS A 109 -7.50 -2.13 -19.85
N PRO A 110 -7.07 -1.06 -20.55
CA PRO A 110 -6.16 -0.06 -19.95
C PRO A 110 -6.82 0.65 -18.75
N LEU A 111 -6.01 0.93 -17.75
CA LEU A 111 -6.37 1.65 -16.55
C LEU A 111 -5.66 3.02 -16.56
N LYS A 112 -6.36 4.08 -16.13
CA LYS A 112 -5.84 5.45 -16.10
C LYS A 112 -5.50 5.89 -14.69
N GLY A 113 -4.50 6.79 -14.59
CA GLY A 113 -4.08 7.36 -13.32
C GLY A 113 -3.55 6.32 -12.33
N VAL A 114 -2.77 5.38 -12.85
CA VAL A 114 -2.18 4.26 -12.10
C VAL A 114 -0.97 4.76 -11.32
N TYR A 115 -0.81 4.30 -10.09
CA TYR A 115 0.43 4.45 -9.34
C TYR A 115 1.22 3.14 -9.37
N TYR A 116 2.51 3.26 -9.62
CA TYR A 116 3.49 2.19 -9.63
C TYR A 116 4.42 2.33 -8.44
N MET A 117 4.77 1.25 -7.80
CA MET A 117 5.78 1.18 -6.74
C MET A 117 6.43 -0.20 -6.65
N THR A 118 7.66 -0.25 -6.17
CA THR A 118 8.37 -1.51 -5.91
C THR A 118 8.31 -1.83 -4.43
N VAL A 119 7.79 -3.00 -4.10
CA VAL A 119 7.79 -3.53 -2.74
C VAL A 119 8.92 -4.54 -2.59
N VAL A 120 9.77 -4.34 -1.59
CA VAL A 120 10.86 -5.25 -1.25
C VAL A 120 10.51 -5.99 0.03
N GLN A 121 10.20 -7.27 -0.09
CA GLN A 121 9.94 -8.16 1.04
C GLN A 121 11.25 -8.83 1.46
N THR A 122 11.57 -8.80 2.75
CA THR A 122 12.75 -9.46 3.33
C THR A 122 12.31 -10.61 4.21
N PHE A 123 12.71 -11.81 3.83
CA PHE A 123 12.39 -13.05 4.51
C PHE A 123 13.59 -13.57 5.29
N LYS A 124 13.32 -14.14 6.47
CA LYS A 124 14.31 -14.83 7.32
C LYS A 124 13.91 -16.30 7.38
N GLY A 125 14.38 -17.06 6.42
CA GLY A 125 14.11 -18.49 6.33
C GLY A 125 15.22 -19.36 6.93
N LYS A 126 14.99 -20.67 7.00
CA LYS A 126 15.98 -21.65 7.49
C LYS A 126 17.25 -21.70 6.67
N TYR A 127 17.24 -21.25 5.43
CA TYR A 127 18.39 -21.19 4.52
C TYR A 127 19.05 -19.80 4.47
N GLY A 128 18.74 -18.91 5.40
CA GLY A 128 19.28 -17.56 5.45
C GLY A 128 18.25 -16.49 5.07
N HIS A 129 18.77 -15.28 4.81
CA HIS A 129 17.92 -14.13 4.43
C HIS A 129 17.88 -14.01 2.91
N PHE A 130 16.69 -13.74 2.37
CA PHE A 130 16.51 -13.40 0.96
C PHE A 130 15.51 -12.27 0.80
N ARG A 131 15.55 -11.59 -0.35
CA ARG A 131 14.65 -10.50 -0.69
C ARG A 131 13.88 -10.82 -1.96
N LEU A 132 12.58 -10.53 -1.94
CA LEU A 132 11.73 -10.55 -3.11
C LEU A 132 11.36 -9.11 -3.47
N HIS A 133 11.66 -8.72 -4.71
CA HIS A 133 11.26 -7.43 -5.27
C HIS A 133 10.03 -7.65 -6.13
N GLN A 134 8.95 -6.95 -5.83
CA GLN A 134 7.71 -7.04 -6.58
C GLN A 134 7.23 -5.66 -7.00
N ASP A 135 7.00 -5.49 -8.28
CA ASP A 135 6.35 -4.31 -8.82
C ASP A 135 4.85 -4.40 -8.59
N VAL A 136 4.30 -3.34 -8.00
CA VAL A 136 2.90 -3.26 -7.60
C VAL A 136 2.30 -2.03 -8.28
N TYR A 137 1.15 -2.23 -8.89
CA TYR A 137 0.38 -1.20 -9.56
C TYR A 137 -0.92 -0.97 -8.79
N VAL A 138 -1.35 0.28 -8.70
CA VAL A 138 -2.55 0.65 -7.95
C VAL A 138 -3.41 1.55 -8.83
N ALA A 139 -4.64 1.15 -9.05
CA ALA A 139 -5.62 1.91 -9.83
C ALA A 139 -6.93 2.05 -9.06
N LYS A 140 -7.72 3.07 -9.41
CA LYS A 140 -9.06 3.21 -8.86
C LYS A 140 -10.05 2.29 -9.54
N GLU A 141 -10.84 1.59 -8.73
CA GLU A 141 -12.03 0.86 -9.13
C GLU A 141 -13.19 1.30 -8.23
N LYS A 142 -14.25 1.87 -8.82
CA LYS A 142 -15.41 2.41 -8.07
C LYS A 142 -15.00 3.34 -6.90
N GLU A 143 -14.08 4.27 -7.19
CA GLU A 143 -13.51 5.25 -6.25
C GLU A 143 -12.57 4.68 -5.16
N GLU A 144 -12.40 3.36 -5.08
CA GLU A 144 -11.45 2.71 -4.18
C GLU A 144 -10.13 2.40 -4.89
N TRP A 145 -9.00 2.55 -4.19
CA TRP A 145 -7.70 2.12 -4.68
C TRP A 145 -7.58 0.60 -4.58
N LYS A 146 -7.22 -0.06 -5.69
CA LYS A 146 -7.08 -1.52 -5.78
C LYS A 146 -5.74 -1.90 -6.39
N ILE A 147 -5.22 -3.05 -5.99
CA ILE A 147 -3.88 -3.56 -6.30
C ILE A 147 -3.91 -4.46 -7.52
N LEU A 148 -2.88 -4.31 -8.36
CA LEU A 148 -2.61 -5.15 -9.52
C LEU A 148 -1.13 -5.54 -9.57
N TRP A 149 -0.85 -6.64 -10.25
CA TRP A 149 0.50 -7.08 -10.62
C TRP A 149 0.65 -7.13 -12.13
N ASP A 150 1.89 -7.08 -12.61
CA ASP A 150 2.20 -7.15 -14.03
C ASP A 150 2.20 -8.61 -14.52
N TYR A 151 1.45 -8.87 -15.58
CA TYR A 151 1.38 -10.15 -16.28
C TYR A 151 1.93 -10.09 -17.70
N HIS A 152 2.64 -9.00 -18.07
CA HIS A 152 3.36 -8.98 -19.34
C HIS A 152 4.46 -10.03 -19.34
N LYS A 153 4.53 -10.77 -20.45
CA LYS A 153 5.59 -11.77 -20.68
C LYS A 153 6.75 -11.13 -21.43
#